data_b9cea2e9ce87642c99eaa904631e6a18
#
_entry.id   b9cea2e9ce87642c99eaa904631e6a18
#
_cell.length_a   1.000
_cell.length_b   1.000
_cell.length_c   1.000
_cell.angle_alpha   90.00
_cell.angle_beta   90.00
_cell.angle_gamma   90.00
#
_symmetry.space_group_name_H-M   'P 1'
#
loop_
_entity.id
_entity.type
_entity.pdbx_description
1 polymer ?
#
loop_
_entity_poly.entity_id
_entity_poly.type
_entity_poly.pdbx_seq_one_letter_code
_entity_poly.pdbx_strand_id
1 'polypeptide(L)'
;RLREVMDGLSPAFFVGMLNLEGCVTYANQTALDAVGIERKDVLGRKFDETPWWAHSETQREQLRSAIYKALQGQSSRFDMVFRDINHKLRVIDFSLHPVFDVKNNVSYLVPSGHDVTERRRAERSLSMITECQALLLQVDEEQRLLQNICQLIMDRGGYPHVWIGSAQQDERKTILPVAYVGIEAADFKDYLSWSADDIRGQGLTGPCIRQSKTILCQDFLQVESLAVQQMATSRGIRGGIALALKNPLGNAFGVLSIVSHEVFDIEQEEVLLLEKLADSISYGIRNLRARKENEQSLAVIYQIADVVSLATGDHFFQKLTLAVTKILGAEVGFISRVQLDKPSLTRSVALVVDGNLLDNINIPIIGTPCERLTT
;
A
#
# COMPACT_ATOMS: atom_id res chain seq x y z
N ARG A 1 18.80 -45.24 17.62
CA ARG A 1 17.31 -45.25 17.73
C ARG A 1 16.72 -43.88 18.07
N LEU A 2 17.17 -43.20 19.18
CA LEU A 2 16.66 -41.86 19.50
C LEU A 2 17.04 -40.82 18.44
N ARG A 3 18.27 -40.88 17.94
CA ARG A 3 18.75 -40.01 16.85
C ARG A 3 17.96 -40.21 15.55
N GLU A 4 17.68 -41.42 15.16
CA GLU A 4 16.88 -41.75 13.97
C GLU A 4 15.45 -41.22 14.07
N VAL A 5 14.85 -41.24 15.27
CA VAL A 5 13.55 -40.65 15.52
C VAL A 5 13.60 -39.13 15.43
N MET A 6 14.62 -38.50 16.00
CA MET A 6 14.77 -37.04 15.99
C MET A 6 15.16 -36.50 14.60
N ASP A 7 15.93 -37.28 13.80
CA ASP A 7 16.23 -36.93 12.40
C ASP A 7 15.05 -37.23 11.47
N GLY A 8 14.09 -38.10 11.86
CA GLY A 8 12.85 -38.42 11.14
C GLY A 8 11.66 -37.51 11.49
N LEU A 9 11.81 -36.52 12.36
CA LEU A 9 10.79 -35.50 12.60
C LEU A 9 10.57 -34.64 11.34
N SER A 10 9.43 -33.98 11.29
CA SER A 10 9.07 -33.09 10.16
C SER A 10 10.24 -32.22 9.68
N PRO A 11 10.41 -32.01 8.36
CA PRO A 11 11.45 -31.16 7.80
C PRO A 11 11.40 -29.69 8.24
N ALA A 12 10.38 -29.30 8.97
CA ALA A 12 10.24 -27.96 9.58
C ALA A 12 10.62 -27.92 11.07
N PHE A 13 11.10 -29.06 11.65
CA PHE A 13 11.33 -29.16 13.10
C PHE A 13 12.82 -29.26 13.42
N PHE A 14 13.34 -28.26 14.10
CA PHE A 14 14.73 -28.17 14.55
C PHE A 14 14.85 -28.61 15.98
N VAL A 15 15.79 -29.51 16.30
CA VAL A 15 16.03 -29.99 17.67
C VAL A 15 17.52 -30.13 17.91
N GLY A 16 17.95 -29.68 19.09
CA GLY A 16 19.32 -29.83 19.56
C GLY A 16 19.39 -30.28 21.00
N MET A 17 20.61 -30.51 21.47
CA MET A 17 20.95 -30.69 22.89
C MET A 17 22.17 -29.86 23.21
N LEU A 18 22.15 -29.21 24.38
CA LEU A 18 23.27 -28.44 24.92
C LEU A 18 23.68 -29.03 26.27
N ASN A 19 24.97 -29.02 26.52
CA ASN A 19 25.48 -29.30 27.88
C ASN A 19 25.26 -28.10 28.85
N LEU A 20 25.62 -28.23 30.07
CA LEU A 20 25.47 -27.17 31.08
C LEU A 20 26.39 -25.95 30.85
N GLU A 21 27.35 -26.06 29.97
CA GLU A 21 28.18 -24.95 29.51
C GLU A 21 27.55 -24.18 28.33
N GLY A 22 26.38 -24.62 27.83
CA GLY A 22 25.70 -24.06 26.70
C GLY A 22 26.29 -24.48 25.34
N CYS A 23 27.14 -25.50 25.31
CA CYS A 23 27.73 -26.03 24.09
C CYS A 23 26.86 -27.09 23.45
N VAL A 24 26.80 -27.09 22.11
CA VAL A 24 26.01 -28.03 21.30
C VAL A 24 26.58 -29.44 21.41
N THR A 25 25.79 -30.40 21.88
CA THR A 25 26.16 -31.83 21.94
C THR A 25 25.43 -32.66 20.90
N TYR A 26 24.31 -32.15 20.39
CA TYR A 26 23.53 -32.75 19.29
C TYR A 26 22.77 -31.69 18.53
N ALA A 27 22.63 -31.87 17.22
CA ALA A 27 21.69 -31.15 16.35
C ALA A 27 21.13 -32.17 15.35
N ASN A 28 19.81 -32.11 15.09
CA ASN A 28 19.19 -32.95 14.08
C ASN A 28 19.59 -32.51 12.66
N GLN A 29 19.47 -33.39 11.68
CA GLN A 29 19.90 -33.12 10.31
C GLN A 29 19.14 -31.93 9.69
N THR A 30 17.85 -31.80 9.96
CA THR A 30 17.02 -30.68 9.52
C THR A 30 17.59 -29.31 9.89
N ALA A 31 18.09 -29.17 11.14
CA ALA A 31 18.69 -27.92 11.60
C ALA A 31 20.01 -27.59 10.89
N LEU A 32 20.78 -28.61 10.49
CA LEU A 32 22.05 -28.46 9.76
C LEU A 32 21.77 -28.10 8.29
N ASP A 33 20.86 -28.82 7.65
CA ASP A 33 20.49 -28.61 6.25
C ASP A 33 19.87 -27.25 5.99
N ALA A 34 19.12 -26.71 6.96
CA ALA A 34 18.48 -25.40 6.86
C ALA A 34 19.46 -24.27 6.56
N VAL A 35 20.69 -24.35 7.01
CA VAL A 35 21.74 -23.35 6.78
C VAL A 35 22.95 -23.89 6.03
N GLY A 36 22.91 -25.16 5.58
CA GLY A 36 23.95 -25.77 4.76
C GLY A 36 25.27 -25.99 5.50
N ILE A 37 25.23 -26.35 6.80
CA ILE A 37 26.42 -26.60 7.62
C ILE A 37 26.53 -28.07 7.99
N GLU A 38 27.76 -28.50 8.28
CA GLU A 38 28.00 -29.86 8.74
C GLU A 38 27.97 -29.94 10.29
N ARG A 39 27.65 -31.13 10.80
CA ARG A 39 27.61 -31.40 12.26
C ARG A 39 28.90 -31.03 12.99
N LYS A 40 30.06 -31.23 12.33
CA LYS A 40 31.38 -30.86 12.88
C LYS A 40 31.54 -29.36 13.14
N ASP A 41 30.78 -28.52 12.43
CA ASP A 41 30.88 -27.07 12.51
C ASP A 41 30.20 -26.49 13.74
N VAL A 42 29.34 -27.27 14.40
CA VAL A 42 28.53 -26.82 15.55
C VAL A 42 28.80 -27.61 16.81
N LEU A 43 29.18 -28.89 16.73
CA LEU A 43 29.45 -29.71 17.93
C LEU A 43 30.57 -29.13 18.77
N GLY A 44 30.35 -29.02 20.08
CA GLY A 44 31.30 -28.47 21.06
C GLY A 44 31.39 -26.94 21.06
N ARG A 45 30.75 -26.22 20.16
CA ARG A 45 30.68 -24.75 20.18
C ARG A 45 29.55 -24.26 21.07
N LYS A 46 29.69 -23.06 21.61
CA LYS A 46 28.59 -22.39 22.30
C LYS A 46 27.46 -22.12 21.31
N PHE A 47 26.25 -22.37 21.76
CA PHE A 47 25.07 -22.31 20.86
C PHE A 47 24.85 -20.93 20.25
N ASP A 48 25.07 -19.87 21.02
CA ASP A 48 24.98 -18.48 20.57
C ASP A 48 26.11 -18.07 19.57
N GLU A 49 27.21 -18.84 19.52
CA GLU A 49 28.33 -18.61 18.60
C GLU A 49 28.24 -19.47 17.29
N THR A 50 27.19 -20.27 17.16
CA THR A 50 27.01 -21.12 15.99
C THR A 50 26.61 -20.30 14.74
N PRO A 51 26.85 -20.84 13.54
CA PRO A 51 26.50 -20.13 12.28
C PRO A 51 25.04 -19.74 12.14
N TRP A 52 24.11 -20.42 12.78
CA TRP A 52 22.68 -20.07 12.75
C TRP A 52 22.41 -18.62 13.17
N TRP A 53 23.21 -18.09 14.11
CA TRP A 53 23.00 -16.78 14.76
C TRP A 53 24.05 -15.74 14.37
N ALA A 54 24.95 -16.07 13.45
CA ALA A 54 26.07 -15.21 13.08
C ALA A 54 25.69 -13.84 12.51
N HIS A 55 24.46 -13.71 12.03
CA HIS A 55 23.96 -12.52 11.36
C HIS A 55 23.43 -11.43 12.32
N SER A 56 23.22 -11.71 13.63
CA SER A 56 22.58 -10.75 14.55
C SER A 56 23.11 -10.89 15.99
N GLU A 57 23.81 -9.86 16.46
CA GLU A 57 24.28 -9.82 17.85
C GLU A 57 23.11 -9.73 18.86
N THR A 58 22.05 -9.01 18.52
CA THR A 58 20.85 -8.91 19.37
C THR A 58 20.24 -10.29 19.65
N GLN A 59 20.18 -11.16 18.65
CA GLN A 59 19.66 -12.52 18.83
C GLN A 59 20.61 -13.40 19.65
N ARG A 60 21.92 -13.20 19.50
CA ARG A 60 22.92 -13.87 20.35
C ARG A 60 22.76 -13.50 21.82
N GLU A 61 22.56 -12.22 22.12
CA GLU A 61 22.30 -11.76 23.49
C GLU A 61 21.02 -12.35 24.06
N GLN A 62 19.97 -12.42 23.25
CA GLN A 62 18.71 -13.05 23.62
C GLN A 62 18.88 -14.53 23.93
N LEU A 63 19.67 -15.26 23.14
CA LEU A 63 20.01 -16.66 23.37
C LEU A 63 20.82 -16.85 24.66
N ARG A 64 21.86 -16.02 24.92
CA ARG A 64 22.64 -16.04 26.15
C ARG A 64 21.74 -15.90 27.38
N SER A 65 20.81 -14.95 27.33
CA SER A 65 19.80 -14.75 28.38
C SER A 65 18.89 -15.98 28.55
N ALA A 66 18.44 -16.58 27.47
CA ALA A 66 17.62 -17.79 27.53
C ALA A 66 18.36 -19.00 28.07
N ILE A 67 19.63 -19.20 27.69
CA ILE A 67 20.51 -20.26 28.24
C ILE A 67 20.70 -20.06 29.72
N TYR A 68 20.99 -18.83 30.17
CA TYR A 68 21.13 -18.52 31.59
C TYR A 68 19.88 -18.88 32.41
N LYS A 69 18.69 -18.51 31.92
CA LYS A 69 17.40 -18.86 32.54
C LYS A 69 17.16 -20.38 32.56
N ALA A 70 17.50 -21.07 31.47
CA ALA A 70 17.33 -22.50 31.38
C ALA A 70 18.23 -23.28 32.33
N LEU A 71 19.45 -22.80 32.58
CA LEU A 71 20.36 -23.36 33.62
C LEU A 71 19.80 -23.18 35.04
N GLN A 72 18.90 -22.21 35.24
CA GLN A 72 18.16 -22.03 36.49
C GLN A 72 16.83 -22.80 36.55
N GLY A 73 16.58 -23.66 35.58
CA GLY A 73 15.36 -24.47 35.49
C GLY A 73 14.17 -23.78 34.86
N GLN A 74 14.34 -22.63 34.20
CA GLN A 74 13.26 -21.86 33.56
C GLN A 74 13.27 -22.06 32.06
N SER A 75 12.14 -22.46 31.47
CA SER A 75 11.99 -22.53 30.03
C SER A 75 11.80 -21.15 29.40
N SER A 76 12.23 -20.99 28.15
CA SER A 76 12.04 -19.78 27.36
C SER A 76 11.42 -20.14 26.02
N ARG A 77 10.53 -19.26 25.48
CA ARG A 77 9.95 -19.37 24.12
C ARG A 77 9.80 -17.99 23.52
N PHE A 78 10.28 -17.82 22.27
CA PHE A 78 10.21 -16.56 21.53
C PHE A 78 10.51 -16.80 20.04
N ASP A 79 10.10 -15.87 19.19
CA ASP A 79 10.44 -15.93 17.77
C ASP A 79 11.90 -15.52 17.57
N MET A 80 12.59 -16.24 16.70
CA MET A 80 13.95 -15.94 16.25
C MET A 80 14.02 -15.95 14.73
N VAL A 81 15.02 -15.27 14.18
CA VAL A 81 15.29 -15.24 12.76
C VAL A 81 16.62 -15.90 12.46
N PHE A 82 16.69 -16.71 11.41
CA PHE A 82 17.96 -17.25 10.90
C PHE A 82 18.05 -17.04 9.39
N ARG A 83 19.25 -17.12 8.85
CA ARG A 83 19.45 -17.12 7.39
C ARG A 83 19.55 -18.57 6.91
N ASP A 84 18.69 -18.93 5.95
CA ASP A 84 18.74 -20.25 5.33
C ASP A 84 19.92 -20.37 4.35
N ILE A 85 20.12 -21.56 3.77
CA ILE A 85 21.19 -21.88 2.81
C ILE A 85 21.15 -20.95 1.56
N ASN A 86 19.99 -20.38 1.23
CA ASN A 86 19.81 -19.43 0.14
C ASN A 86 19.94 -17.97 0.61
N HIS A 87 20.45 -17.73 1.82
CA HIS A 87 20.57 -16.43 2.46
C HIS A 87 19.23 -15.70 2.75
N LYS A 88 18.09 -16.41 2.65
CA LYS A 88 16.76 -15.87 2.99
C LYS A 88 16.55 -15.86 4.49
N LEU A 89 15.87 -14.82 4.97
CA LEU A 89 15.47 -14.75 6.38
C LEU A 89 14.26 -15.65 6.64
N ARG A 90 14.40 -16.54 7.62
CA ARG A 90 13.37 -17.46 8.10
C ARG A 90 13.05 -17.18 9.55
N VAL A 91 11.80 -17.34 9.93
CA VAL A 91 11.33 -17.15 11.31
C VAL A 91 11.08 -18.50 11.94
N ILE A 92 11.67 -18.73 13.10
CA ILE A 92 11.38 -19.92 13.91
C ILE A 92 10.70 -19.53 15.22
N ASP A 93 9.70 -20.29 15.61
CA ASP A 93 9.17 -20.33 16.98
C ASP A 93 10.14 -21.17 17.81
N PHE A 94 11.05 -20.47 18.48
CA PHE A 94 12.13 -21.09 19.23
C PHE A 94 11.74 -21.31 20.68
N SER A 95 12.12 -22.47 21.22
CA SER A 95 12.00 -22.76 22.64
C SER A 95 13.25 -23.43 23.19
N LEU A 96 13.57 -23.14 24.44
CA LEU A 96 14.68 -23.74 25.18
C LEU A 96 14.17 -24.29 26.50
N HIS A 97 14.32 -25.60 26.69
CA HIS A 97 13.82 -26.30 27.85
C HIS A 97 14.97 -26.97 28.62
N PRO A 98 15.03 -26.79 29.95
CA PRO A 98 15.94 -27.59 30.82
C PRO A 98 15.37 -29.00 31.00
N VAL A 99 16.22 -30.00 30.99
CA VAL A 99 15.90 -31.38 31.36
C VAL A 99 16.58 -31.71 32.66
N PHE A 100 15.81 -32.28 33.58
CA PHE A 100 16.25 -32.53 34.96
C PHE A 100 16.68 -33.99 35.15
N ASP A 101 17.64 -34.21 36.03
CA ASP A 101 18.03 -35.53 36.52
C ASP A 101 17.04 -36.04 37.59
N VAL A 102 17.30 -37.26 38.07
CA VAL A 102 16.48 -37.88 39.13
C VAL A 102 16.56 -37.13 40.49
N LYS A 103 17.54 -36.24 40.65
CA LYS A 103 17.72 -35.39 41.84
C LYS A 103 17.15 -33.98 41.65
N ASN A 104 16.44 -33.74 40.58
CA ASN A 104 15.85 -32.45 40.22
C ASN A 104 16.89 -31.34 39.92
N ASN A 105 18.11 -31.70 39.50
CA ASN A 105 19.10 -30.75 38.98
C ASN A 105 19.00 -30.73 37.44
N VAL A 106 19.27 -29.57 36.83
CA VAL A 106 19.37 -29.47 35.38
C VAL A 106 20.49 -30.35 34.87
N SER A 107 20.21 -31.25 33.94
CA SER A 107 21.16 -32.22 33.38
C SER A 107 21.68 -31.78 32.02
N TYR A 108 20.80 -31.28 31.15
CA TYR A 108 21.09 -30.72 29.83
C TYR A 108 19.96 -29.81 29.39
N LEU A 109 20.17 -29.05 28.32
CA LEU A 109 19.18 -28.16 27.72
C LEU A 109 18.78 -28.67 26.35
N VAL A 110 17.49 -28.49 25.99
CA VAL A 110 16.95 -28.88 24.70
C VAL A 110 16.44 -27.62 23.97
N PRO A 111 17.24 -27.05 23.08
CA PRO A 111 16.72 -26.09 22.11
C PRO A 111 15.87 -26.81 21.09
N SER A 112 14.71 -26.26 20.77
CA SER A 112 13.85 -26.69 19.68
C SER A 112 13.27 -25.50 18.96
N GLY A 113 12.97 -25.69 17.67
CA GLY A 113 12.40 -24.65 16.85
C GLY A 113 11.51 -25.22 15.77
N HIS A 114 10.50 -24.49 15.39
CA HIS A 114 9.62 -24.81 14.26
C HIS A 114 9.64 -23.65 13.28
N ASP A 115 9.92 -23.92 11.99
CA ASP A 115 9.83 -22.89 10.96
C ASP A 115 8.37 -22.45 10.80
N VAL A 116 8.11 -21.20 11.16
CA VAL A 116 6.80 -20.58 11.08
C VAL A 116 6.74 -19.46 10.05
N THR A 117 7.74 -19.39 9.18
CA THR A 117 7.89 -18.30 8.20
C THR A 117 6.65 -18.11 7.36
N GLU A 118 6.17 -19.16 6.70
CA GLU A 118 4.98 -19.10 5.85
C GLU A 118 3.73 -18.73 6.63
N ARG A 119 3.55 -19.34 7.81
CA ARG A 119 2.43 -19.01 8.69
C ARG A 119 2.46 -17.55 9.14
N ARG A 120 3.61 -17.03 9.56
CA ARG A 120 3.77 -15.63 9.97
C ARG A 120 3.54 -14.66 8.81
N ARG A 121 3.99 -15.01 7.62
CA ARG A 121 3.72 -14.22 6.41
C ARG A 121 2.23 -14.17 6.11
N ALA A 122 1.54 -15.32 6.13
CA ALA A 122 0.10 -15.39 5.91
C ALA A 122 -0.69 -14.60 6.97
N GLU A 123 -0.34 -14.73 8.26
CA GLU A 123 -0.94 -13.96 9.35
C GLU A 123 -0.78 -12.44 9.15
N ARG A 124 0.43 -11.97 8.80
CA ARG A 124 0.70 -10.54 8.50
C ARG A 124 -0.14 -10.05 7.34
N SER A 125 -0.19 -10.80 6.27
CA SER A 125 -0.92 -10.44 5.06
C SER A 125 -2.42 -10.36 5.31
N LEU A 126 -2.98 -11.32 6.06
CA LEU A 126 -4.39 -11.32 6.44
C LEU A 126 -4.71 -10.12 7.35
N SER A 127 -3.88 -9.83 8.33
CA SER A 127 -4.01 -8.66 9.20
C SER A 127 -3.98 -7.37 8.38
N MET A 128 -3.05 -7.23 7.45
CA MET A 128 -2.91 -6.06 6.59
C MET A 128 -4.15 -5.84 5.72
N ILE A 129 -4.70 -6.89 5.10
CA ILE A 129 -5.92 -6.80 4.29
C ILE A 129 -7.11 -6.41 5.18
N THR A 130 -7.28 -7.05 6.33
CA THR A 130 -8.40 -6.78 7.25
C THR A 130 -8.36 -5.36 7.78
N GLU A 131 -7.19 -4.88 8.21
CA GLU A 131 -7.01 -3.52 8.70
C GLU A 131 -7.19 -2.48 7.59
N CYS A 132 -6.76 -2.79 6.36
CA CYS A 132 -7.01 -1.94 5.18
C CYS A 132 -8.52 -1.81 4.92
N GLN A 133 -9.26 -2.91 4.95
CA GLN A 133 -10.73 -2.89 4.78
C GLN A 133 -11.41 -2.06 5.87
N ALA A 134 -10.96 -2.15 7.12
CA ALA A 134 -11.47 -1.33 8.20
C ALA A 134 -11.22 0.18 7.96
N LEU A 135 -10.02 0.55 7.50
CA LEU A 135 -9.69 1.93 7.14
C LEU A 135 -10.59 2.46 6.02
N LEU A 136 -10.87 1.64 4.99
CA LEU A 136 -11.75 2.00 3.87
C LEU A 136 -13.21 2.31 4.30
N LEU A 137 -13.65 1.74 5.42
CA LEU A 137 -15.00 1.97 5.97
C LEU A 137 -15.05 3.15 6.95
N GLN A 138 -13.95 3.49 7.61
CA GLN A 138 -13.92 4.46 8.71
C GLN A 138 -13.45 5.85 8.28
N VAL A 139 -12.70 5.97 7.19
CA VAL A 139 -12.07 7.22 6.79
C VAL A 139 -12.84 7.85 5.64
N ASP A 140 -13.34 9.07 5.84
CA ASP A 140 -14.11 9.82 4.87
C ASP A 140 -13.27 10.76 4.00
N GLU A 141 -12.00 10.96 4.33
CA GLU A 141 -11.07 11.83 3.60
C GLU A 141 -10.02 11.01 2.84
N GLU A 142 -9.93 11.19 1.51
CA GLU A 142 -9.02 10.44 0.64
C GLU A 142 -7.55 10.58 1.07
N GLN A 143 -7.09 11.80 1.35
CA GLN A 143 -5.71 12.05 1.75
C GLN A 143 -5.32 11.30 3.02
N ARG A 144 -6.20 11.35 4.02
CA ARG A 144 -6.00 10.68 5.31
C ARG A 144 -6.04 9.15 5.15
N LEU A 145 -6.95 8.65 4.30
CA LEU A 145 -7.03 7.22 3.98
C LEU A 145 -5.70 6.72 3.39
N LEU A 146 -5.20 7.40 2.35
CA LEU A 146 -3.97 6.98 1.66
C LEU A 146 -2.75 7.02 2.57
N GLN A 147 -2.65 8.04 3.44
CA GLN A 147 -1.57 8.15 4.41
C GLN A 147 -1.62 7.01 5.44
N ASN A 148 -2.80 6.68 5.96
CA ASN A 148 -2.99 5.57 6.90
C ASN A 148 -2.67 4.21 6.26
N ILE A 149 -3.00 4.03 4.97
CA ILE A 149 -2.67 2.81 4.22
C ILE A 149 -1.14 2.68 4.05
N CYS A 150 -0.43 3.74 3.67
CA CYS A 150 1.03 3.70 3.59
C CYS A 150 1.64 3.31 4.95
N GLN A 151 1.14 3.90 6.04
CA GLN A 151 1.59 3.57 7.40
C GLN A 151 1.31 2.10 7.76
N LEU A 152 0.11 1.60 7.44
CA LEU A 152 -0.28 0.21 7.67
C LEU A 152 0.65 -0.77 6.94
N ILE A 153 0.95 -0.50 5.65
CA ILE A 153 1.85 -1.34 4.84
C ILE A 153 3.25 -1.35 5.45
N MET A 154 3.75 -0.21 5.94
CA MET A 154 5.04 -0.14 6.62
C MET A 154 5.02 -0.94 7.93
N ASP A 155 4.05 -0.69 8.81
CA ASP A 155 4.02 -1.23 10.17
C ASP A 155 3.71 -2.74 10.21
N ARG A 156 2.79 -3.21 9.38
CA ARG A 156 2.36 -4.62 9.32
C ARG A 156 3.10 -5.43 8.28
N GLY A 157 3.37 -4.82 7.11
CA GLY A 157 4.12 -5.47 6.03
C GLY A 157 5.62 -5.54 6.30
N GLY A 158 6.14 -4.60 7.12
CA GLY A 158 7.57 -4.49 7.37
C GLY A 158 8.36 -3.87 6.21
N TYR A 159 7.67 -3.15 5.31
CA TYR A 159 8.29 -2.49 4.18
C TYR A 159 8.79 -1.10 4.56
N PRO A 160 10.08 -0.78 4.33
CA PRO A 160 10.68 0.45 4.85
C PRO A 160 10.21 1.73 4.15
N HIS A 161 9.84 1.64 2.86
CA HIS A 161 9.52 2.79 2.02
C HIS A 161 8.30 2.51 1.17
N VAL A 162 7.20 3.20 1.45
CA VAL A 162 5.90 3.02 0.80
C VAL A 162 5.37 4.37 0.35
N TRP A 163 4.87 4.46 -0.89
CA TRP A 163 4.20 5.67 -1.36
C TRP A 163 3.12 5.37 -2.40
N ILE A 164 2.17 6.29 -2.50
CA ILE A 164 1.09 6.25 -3.48
C ILE A 164 1.19 7.48 -4.37
N GLY A 165 1.11 7.27 -5.68
CA GLY A 165 1.14 8.32 -6.69
C GLY A 165 -0.11 8.34 -7.55
N SER A 166 -0.59 9.54 -7.86
CA SER A 166 -1.68 9.78 -8.82
C SER A 166 -1.10 10.09 -10.20
N ALA A 167 -1.56 9.37 -11.23
CA ALA A 167 -1.15 9.58 -12.61
C ALA A 167 -1.88 10.79 -13.21
N GLN A 168 -1.14 11.85 -13.55
CA GLN A 168 -1.70 13.04 -14.17
C GLN A 168 -1.75 12.88 -15.70
N GLN A 169 -2.75 13.50 -16.32
CA GLN A 169 -2.92 13.52 -17.79
C GLN A 169 -2.38 14.82 -18.41
N ASP A 170 -1.34 15.40 -17.76
CA ASP A 170 -0.63 16.56 -18.28
C ASP A 170 0.35 16.18 -19.42
N GLU A 171 0.94 17.16 -20.09
CA GLU A 171 1.90 16.97 -21.18
C GLU A 171 3.13 16.15 -20.74
N ARG A 172 3.55 16.30 -19.49
CA ARG A 172 4.71 15.61 -18.90
C ARG A 172 4.38 14.22 -18.36
N LYS A 173 3.09 13.84 -18.37
CA LYS A 173 2.62 12.60 -17.75
C LYS A 173 3.16 12.42 -16.33
N THR A 174 2.95 13.45 -15.52
CA THR A 174 3.48 13.53 -14.16
C THR A 174 2.83 12.47 -13.25
N ILE A 175 3.61 11.91 -12.33
CA ILE A 175 3.09 11.15 -11.20
C ILE A 175 3.18 12.06 -9.97
N LEU A 176 2.04 12.43 -9.41
CA LEU A 176 1.96 13.25 -8.20
C LEU A 176 1.95 12.36 -6.96
N PRO A 177 2.97 12.40 -6.09
CA PRO A 177 2.93 11.70 -4.80
C PRO A 177 1.80 12.26 -3.94
N VAL A 178 0.89 11.40 -3.49
CA VAL A 178 -0.27 11.79 -2.67
C VAL A 178 -0.19 11.29 -1.24
N ALA A 179 0.55 10.21 -0.98
CA ALA A 179 0.84 9.72 0.36
C ALA A 179 2.17 8.97 0.37
N TYR A 180 2.92 9.03 1.46
CA TYR A 180 4.22 8.35 1.56
C TYR A 180 4.64 8.19 3.03
N VAL A 181 5.42 7.14 3.29
CA VAL A 181 6.01 6.82 4.60
C VAL A 181 7.39 6.21 4.40
N GLY A 182 8.33 6.54 5.28
CA GLY A 182 9.72 6.11 5.19
C GLY A 182 10.53 6.83 4.09
N ILE A 183 9.93 7.78 3.39
CA ILE A 183 10.51 8.58 2.32
C ILE A 183 10.32 10.05 2.71
N GLU A 184 11.29 10.90 2.44
CA GLU A 184 11.17 12.33 2.68
C GLU A 184 10.58 13.03 1.44
N ALA A 185 9.85 14.14 1.65
CA ALA A 185 9.34 14.98 0.55
C ALA A 185 10.46 15.48 -0.39
N ALA A 186 11.67 15.60 0.14
CA ALA A 186 12.87 15.96 -0.61
C ALA A 186 13.25 14.93 -1.68
N ASP A 187 12.91 13.66 -1.50
CA ASP A 187 13.21 12.58 -2.44
C ASP A 187 12.36 12.65 -3.72
N PHE A 188 11.27 13.43 -3.66
CA PHE A 188 10.39 13.72 -4.80
C PHE A 188 10.69 15.07 -5.47
N LYS A 189 11.85 15.72 -5.20
CA LYS A 189 12.22 17.04 -5.76
C LYS A 189 12.21 17.07 -7.28
N ASP A 190 12.65 16.00 -7.91
CA ASP A 190 12.51 15.81 -9.34
C ASP A 190 11.14 15.24 -9.62
N TYR A 191 10.40 15.82 -10.55
CA TYR A 191 9.11 15.27 -10.91
C TYR A 191 9.25 13.80 -11.37
N LEU A 192 8.28 12.97 -10.97
CA LEU A 192 8.14 11.60 -11.45
C LEU A 192 7.26 11.60 -12.69
N SER A 193 7.57 10.75 -13.65
CA SER A 193 6.81 10.65 -14.90
C SER A 193 6.37 9.21 -15.17
N TRP A 194 5.27 9.05 -15.89
CA TRP A 194 4.89 7.76 -16.47
C TRP A 194 5.02 7.75 -18.00
N SER A 195 5.64 8.79 -18.61
CA SER A 195 5.96 8.83 -20.04
C SER A 195 6.98 7.76 -20.41
N ALA A 196 6.82 7.13 -21.59
CA ALA A 196 7.81 6.20 -22.12
C ALA A 196 9.08 6.92 -22.64
N ASP A 197 8.92 8.18 -23.04
CA ASP A 197 9.98 8.99 -23.64
C ASP A 197 10.86 9.70 -22.59
N ASP A 198 10.46 9.67 -21.32
CA ASP A 198 11.22 10.23 -20.21
C ASP A 198 11.89 9.11 -19.41
N ILE A 199 13.20 9.25 -19.15
CA ILE A 199 13.96 8.28 -18.34
C ILE A 199 13.32 8.06 -16.95
N ARG A 200 12.70 9.09 -16.36
CA ARG A 200 11.98 9.02 -15.08
C ARG A 200 10.73 8.15 -15.15
N GLY A 201 10.22 7.90 -16.36
CA GLY A 201 9.11 6.99 -16.61
C GLY A 201 9.52 5.56 -16.98
N GLN A 202 10.81 5.23 -16.93
CA GLN A 202 11.32 3.91 -17.30
C GLN A 202 11.63 3.00 -16.09
N GLY A 203 11.52 3.52 -14.87
CA GLY A 203 11.68 2.73 -13.64
C GLY A 203 10.49 1.79 -13.37
N LEU A 204 10.10 1.60 -12.10
CA LEU A 204 8.97 0.73 -11.72
C LEU A 204 7.61 1.32 -12.08
N THR A 205 7.38 2.57 -11.69
CA THR A 205 6.06 3.19 -11.65
C THR A 205 5.53 3.55 -13.03
N GLY A 206 6.40 4.00 -13.93
CA GLY A 206 5.99 4.35 -15.29
C GLY A 206 5.44 3.16 -16.09
N PRO A 207 6.17 2.05 -16.25
CA PRO A 207 5.65 0.84 -16.89
C PRO A 207 4.39 0.29 -16.20
N CYS A 208 4.34 0.33 -14.85
CA CYS A 208 3.19 -0.10 -14.09
C CYS A 208 1.91 0.66 -14.50
N ILE A 209 1.98 1.99 -14.59
CA ILE A 209 0.84 2.82 -15.00
C ILE A 209 0.48 2.57 -16.47
N ARG A 210 1.47 2.58 -17.39
CA ARG A 210 1.21 2.41 -18.84
C ARG A 210 0.58 1.05 -19.17
N GLN A 211 1.05 -0.01 -18.51
CA GLN A 211 0.59 -1.37 -18.78
C GLN A 211 -0.59 -1.77 -17.88
N SER A 212 -0.90 -0.96 -16.87
CA SER A 212 -1.89 -1.28 -15.82
C SER A 212 -1.63 -2.66 -15.16
N LYS A 213 -0.33 -2.98 -14.95
CA LYS A 213 0.14 -4.25 -14.40
C LYS A 213 1.14 -4.02 -13.28
N THR A 214 1.26 -5.00 -12.40
CA THR A 214 2.32 -5.05 -11.39
C THR A 214 3.68 -5.15 -12.07
N ILE A 215 4.64 -4.34 -11.61
CA ILE A 215 6.04 -4.39 -12.05
C ILE A 215 6.90 -4.66 -10.81
N LEU A 216 7.67 -5.73 -10.87
CA LEU A 216 8.61 -6.13 -9.84
C LEU A 216 10.04 -6.00 -10.38
N CYS A 217 10.92 -5.39 -9.60
CA CYS A 217 12.36 -5.42 -9.82
C CYS A 217 13.05 -5.87 -8.54
N GLN A 218 13.62 -7.05 -8.56
CA GLN A 218 14.33 -7.59 -7.39
C GLN A 218 15.64 -6.85 -7.14
N ASP A 219 16.39 -6.53 -8.18
CA ASP A 219 17.68 -5.83 -8.09
C ASP A 219 17.91 -4.91 -9.30
N PHE A 220 17.87 -3.60 -9.08
CA PHE A 220 18.12 -2.61 -10.11
C PHE A 220 19.53 -2.65 -10.69
N LEU A 221 20.50 -3.23 -9.99
CA LEU A 221 21.85 -3.39 -10.54
C LEU A 221 21.94 -4.47 -11.62
N GLN A 222 20.89 -5.29 -11.77
CA GLN A 222 20.82 -6.35 -12.79
C GLN A 222 19.92 -5.97 -13.97
N VAL A 223 19.33 -4.77 -13.98
CA VAL A 223 18.50 -4.28 -15.10
C VAL A 223 19.40 -3.93 -16.28
N GLU A 224 18.99 -4.22 -17.51
CA GLU A 224 19.79 -3.94 -18.71
C GLU A 224 20.08 -2.44 -18.94
N SER A 225 19.15 -1.56 -18.57
CA SER A 225 19.29 -0.12 -18.75
C SER A 225 20.22 0.50 -17.70
N LEU A 226 21.43 0.88 -18.13
CA LEU A 226 22.41 1.58 -17.29
C LEU A 226 21.84 2.89 -16.72
N ALA A 227 21.03 3.61 -17.48
CA ALA A 227 20.41 4.84 -17.04
C ALA A 227 19.40 4.63 -15.90
N VAL A 228 18.63 3.54 -15.96
CA VAL A 228 17.73 3.13 -14.87
C VAL A 228 18.51 2.68 -13.64
N GLN A 229 19.61 1.95 -13.81
CA GLN A 229 20.50 1.56 -12.72
C GLN A 229 21.06 2.81 -11.99
N GLN A 230 21.58 3.78 -12.76
CA GLN A 230 22.14 5.03 -12.19
C GLN A 230 21.08 5.84 -11.46
N MET A 231 19.87 5.94 -12.01
CA MET A 231 18.77 6.65 -11.39
C MET A 231 18.35 5.96 -10.07
N ALA A 232 18.27 4.66 -10.03
CA ALA A 232 17.95 3.91 -8.81
C ALA A 232 19.06 4.06 -7.76
N THR A 233 20.32 3.91 -8.17
CA THR A 233 21.49 4.05 -7.30
C THR A 233 21.61 5.45 -6.69
N SER A 234 21.35 6.51 -7.47
CA SER A 234 21.40 7.91 -6.98
C SER A 234 20.35 8.18 -5.90
N ARG A 235 19.29 7.37 -5.83
CA ARG A 235 18.25 7.41 -4.80
C ARG A 235 18.42 6.36 -3.71
N GLY A 236 19.50 5.59 -3.74
CA GLY A 236 19.75 4.50 -2.81
C GLY A 236 18.79 3.31 -2.95
N ILE A 237 17.99 3.24 -4.03
CA ILE A 237 17.01 2.17 -4.24
C ILE A 237 17.71 0.97 -4.87
N ARG A 238 17.56 -0.21 -4.25
CA ARG A 238 18.11 -1.47 -4.75
C ARG A 238 17.06 -2.32 -5.47
N GLY A 239 15.84 -2.34 -4.99
CA GLY A 239 14.74 -3.09 -5.59
C GLY A 239 13.38 -2.58 -5.14
N GLY A 240 12.28 -3.18 -5.65
CA GLY A 240 10.94 -2.80 -5.25
C GLY A 240 9.84 -3.35 -6.16
N ILE A 241 8.61 -3.01 -5.82
CA ILE A 241 7.40 -3.38 -6.54
C ILE A 241 6.52 -2.15 -6.76
N ALA A 242 5.90 -2.07 -7.92
CA ALA A 242 4.86 -1.10 -8.25
C ALA A 242 3.56 -1.81 -8.63
N LEU A 243 2.47 -1.44 -7.99
CA LEU A 243 1.15 -2.06 -8.12
C LEU A 243 0.18 -1.02 -8.70
N ALA A 244 -0.50 -1.35 -9.79
CA ALA A 244 -1.39 -0.43 -10.46
C ALA A 244 -2.70 -0.24 -9.68
N LEU A 245 -3.07 1.02 -9.42
CA LEU A 245 -4.38 1.39 -8.91
C LEU A 245 -5.32 1.64 -10.10
N LYS A 246 -6.35 0.78 -10.25
CA LYS A 246 -7.13 0.67 -11.49
C LYS A 246 -8.55 1.21 -11.35
N ASN A 247 -9.03 1.82 -12.43
CA ASN A 247 -10.44 2.15 -12.60
C ASN A 247 -11.27 0.92 -13.06
N PRO A 248 -12.61 0.99 -13.14
CA PRO A 248 -13.46 -0.14 -13.57
C PRO A 248 -13.16 -0.66 -14.98
N LEU A 249 -12.53 0.17 -15.82
CA LEU A 249 -12.14 -0.21 -17.20
C LEU A 249 -10.78 -0.92 -17.24
N GLY A 250 -10.14 -1.13 -16.08
CA GLY A 250 -8.82 -1.77 -15.95
C GLY A 250 -7.64 -0.84 -16.19
N ASN A 251 -7.85 0.45 -16.45
CA ASN A 251 -6.77 1.41 -16.67
C ASN A 251 -6.24 1.95 -15.33
N ALA A 252 -4.93 2.07 -15.21
CA ALA A 252 -4.31 2.64 -14.02
C ALA A 252 -4.56 4.16 -13.94
N PHE A 253 -5.05 4.63 -12.80
CA PHE A 253 -5.16 6.04 -12.45
C PHE A 253 -4.11 6.47 -11.42
N GLY A 254 -3.36 5.52 -10.90
CA GLY A 254 -2.31 5.74 -9.92
C GLY A 254 -1.49 4.49 -9.69
N VAL A 255 -0.59 4.55 -8.73
CA VAL A 255 0.34 3.48 -8.39
C VAL A 255 0.57 3.45 -6.88
N LEU A 256 0.59 2.25 -6.30
CA LEU A 256 1.19 1.97 -5.00
C LEU A 256 2.60 1.44 -5.26
N SER A 257 3.61 2.08 -4.69
CA SER A 257 5.00 1.68 -4.85
C SER A 257 5.66 1.39 -3.51
N ILE A 258 6.33 0.27 -3.44
CA ILE A 258 7.13 -0.18 -2.30
C ILE A 258 8.56 -0.34 -2.80
N VAL A 259 9.50 0.33 -2.16
CA VAL A 259 10.92 0.28 -2.56
C VAL A 259 11.81 -0.07 -1.38
N SER A 260 12.99 -0.62 -1.66
CA SER A 260 13.97 -1.06 -0.68
C SER A 260 15.37 -0.62 -1.06
N HIS A 261 16.20 -0.38 -0.05
CA HIS A 261 17.66 -0.18 -0.19
C HIS A 261 18.44 -1.49 -0.31
N GLU A 262 17.76 -2.62 -0.12
CA GLU A 262 18.30 -3.97 -0.28
C GLU A 262 17.64 -4.67 -1.47
N VAL A 263 18.17 -5.83 -1.86
CA VAL A 263 17.54 -6.71 -2.86
C VAL A 263 16.12 -7.03 -2.41
N PHE A 264 15.16 -6.80 -3.30
CA PHE A 264 13.74 -6.97 -3.01
C PHE A 264 13.30 -8.42 -3.32
N ASP A 265 13.62 -9.31 -2.39
CA ASP A 265 13.28 -10.74 -2.51
C ASP A 265 11.87 -10.98 -1.93
N ILE A 266 10.88 -11.07 -2.82
CA ILE A 266 9.47 -11.27 -2.49
C ILE A 266 8.96 -12.56 -3.19
N GLU A 267 8.16 -13.35 -2.48
CA GLU A 267 7.56 -14.56 -3.01
C GLU A 267 6.27 -14.26 -3.80
N GLN A 268 5.90 -15.17 -4.72
CA GLN A 268 4.75 -14.96 -5.60
C GLN A 268 3.42 -14.81 -4.83
N GLU A 269 3.26 -15.54 -3.73
CA GLU A 269 2.07 -15.43 -2.88
C GLU A 269 1.95 -14.04 -2.25
N GLU A 270 3.07 -13.46 -1.84
CA GLU A 270 3.10 -12.11 -1.26
C GLU A 270 2.81 -11.03 -2.31
N VAL A 271 3.29 -11.20 -3.55
CA VAL A 271 2.93 -10.34 -4.68
C VAL A 271 1.41 -10.36 -4.90
N LEU A 272 0.78 -11.55 -4.94
CA LEU A 272 -0.66 -11.69 -5.11
C LEU A 272 -1.46 -11.02 -3.97
N LEU A 273 -0.94 -11.04 -2.75
CA LEU A 273 -1.56 -10.36 -1.61
C LEU A 273 -1.47 -8.84 -1.73
N LEU A 274 -0.33 -8.31 -2.15
CA LEU A 274 -0.17 -6.89 -2.42
C LEU A 274 -1.04 -6.43 -3.60
N GLU A 275 -1.23 -7.26 -4.62
CA GLU A 275 -2.17 -6.97 -5.72
C GLU A 275 -3.61 -6.86 -5.22
N LYS A 276 -4.07 -7.79 -4.37
CA LYS A 276 -5.40 -7.72 -3.74
C LYS A 276 -5.55 -6.47 -2.87
N LEU A 277 -4.48 -6.07 -2.17
CA LEU A 277 -4.47 -4.83 -1.40
C LEU A 277 -4.62 -3.61 -2.32
N ALA A 278 -3.87 -3.54 -3.42
CA ALA A 278 -3.98 -2.48 -4.41
C ALA A 278 -5.37 -2.40 -5.06
N ASP A 279 -6.01 -3.54 -5.32
CA ASP A 279 -7.39 -3.59 -5.81
C ASP A 279 -8.38 -3.04 -4.76
N SER A 280 -8.21 -3.39 -3.48
CA SER A 280 -9.01 -2.88 -2.36
C SER A 280 -8.85 -1.36 -2.21
N ILE A 281 -7.63 -0.85 -2.28
CA ILE A 281 -7.32 0.58 -2.26
C ILE A 281 -7.99 1.29 -3.44
N SER A 282 -7.86 0.73 -4.64
CA SER A 282 -8.49 1.27 -5.86
C SER A 282 -10.00 1.39 -5.71
N TYR A 283 -10.64 0.37 -5.15
CA TYR A 283 -12.07 0.37 -4.87
C TYR A 283 -12.45 1.45 -3.85
N GLY A 284 -11.69 1.56 -2.75
CA GLY A 284 -11.94 2.55 -1.70
C GLY A 284 -11.82 4.00 -2.20
N ILE A 285 -10.76 4.31 -2.95
CA ILE A 285 -10.57 5.65 -3.54
C ILE A 285 -11.76 6.01 -4.44
N ARG A 286 -12.19 5.09 -5.29
CA ARG A 286 -13.32 5.33 -6.20
C ARG A 286 -14.63 5.57 -5.44
N ASN A 287 -14.90 4.80 -4.40
CA ASN A 287 -16.09 4.97 -3.57
C ASN A 287 -16.10 6.33 -2.86
N LEU A 288 -14.97 6.76 -2.30
CA LEU A 288 -14.85 8.07 -1.68
C LEU A 288 -15.08 9.21 -2.69
N ARG A 289 -14.51 9.12 -3.89
CA ARG A 289 -14.70 10.11 -4.95
C ARG A 289 -16.15 10.16 -5.40
N ALA A 290 -16.77 9.01 -5.70
CA ALA A 290 -18.18 8.92 -6.10
C ALA A 290 -19.13 9.46 -5.01
N ARG A 291 -18.84 9.14 -3.74
CA ARG A 291 -19.62 9.68 -2.61
C ARG A 291 -19.52 11.20 -2.53
N LYS A 292 -18.31 11.75 -2.63
CA LYS A 292 -18.08 13.20 -2.62
C LYS A 292 -18.77 13.91 -3.79
N GLU A 293 -18.71 13.34 -5.00
CA GLU A 293 -19.42 13.87 -6.17
C GLU A 293 -20.93 13.85 -5.97
N ASN A 294 -21.48 12.76 -5.43
CA ASN A 294 -22.91 12.67 -5.10
C ASN A 294 -23.33 13.69 -4.03
N GLU A 295 -22.55 13.84 -2.95
CA GLU A 295 -22.81 14.82 -1.90
C GLU A 295 -22.81 16.26 -2.47
N GLN A 296 -21.84 16.59 -3.32
CA GLN A 296 -21.79 17.89 -4.00
C GLN A 296 -23.01 18.09 -4.92
N SER A 297 -23.37 17.07 -5.71
CA SER A 297 -24.53 17.13 -6.59
C SER A 297 -25.85 17.33 -5.81
N LEU A 298 -26.02 16.60 -4.68
CA LEU A 298 -27.16 16.75 -3.80
C LEU A 298 -27.20 18.14 -3.16
N ALA A 299 -26.07 18.67 -2.71
CA ALA A 299 -25.99 20.01 -2.16
C ALA A 299 -26.46 21.08 -3.15
N VAL A 300 -26.06 20.94 -4.42
CA VAL A 300 -26.54 21.81 -5.52
C VAL A 300 -28.05 21.69 -5.71
N ILE A 301 -28.59 20.47 -5.73
CA ILE A 301 -30.04 20.23 -5.87
C ILE A 301 -30.80 20.84 -4.70
N TYR A 302 -30.34 20.67 -3.47
CA TYR A 302 -30.98 21.29 -2.28
C TYR A 302 -30.95 22.82 -2.34
N GLN A 303 -29.84 23.43 -2.77
CA GLN A 303 -29.76 24.88 -2.94
C GLN A 303 -30.77 25.39 -3.97
N ILE A 304 -30.95 24.69 -5.08
CA ILE A 304 -31.95 25.02 -6.08
C ILE A 304 -33.36 24.85 -5.51
N ALA A 305 -33.66 23.74 -4.85
CA ALA A 305 -34.96 23.44 -4.29
C ALA A 305 -35.38 24.45 -3.22
N ASP A 306 -34.47 24.89 -2.35
CA ASP A 306 -34.74 25.89 -1.31
C ASP A 306 -35.10 27.26 -1.90
N VAL A 307 -34.38 27.65 -2.96
CA VAL A 307 -34.68 28.92 -3.67
C VAL A 307 -36.03 28.88 -4.41
N VAL A 308 -36.40 27.69 -4.93
CA VAL A 308 -37.61 27.48 -5.74
C VAL A 308 -38.86 27.34 -4.88
N SER A 309 -38.77 26.69 -3.71
CA SER A 309 -39.93 26.33 -2.87
C SER A 309 -40.67 27.52 -2.28
N LEU A 310 -40.04 28.67 -2.18
CA LEU A 310 -40.59 29.90 -1.55
C LEU A 310 -41.02 30.97 -2.56
N ALA A 311 -40.94 30.71 -3.86
CA ALA A 311 -41.23 31.73 -4.89
C ALA A 311 -42.38 31.30 -5.81
N THR A 312 -43.28 32.25 -6.11
CA THR A 312 -44.37 32.06 -7.04
C THR A 312 -44.35 33.13 -8.15
N GLY A 313 -44.88 32.79 -9.36
CA GLY A 313 -44.94 33.72 -10.49
C GLY A 313 -43.59 34.14 -11.03
N ASP A 314 -43.43 35.38 -11.47
CA ASP A 314 -42.20 35.89 -12.09
C ASP A 314 -41.01 35.89 -11.09
N HIS A 315 -41.24 36.00 -9.81
CA HIS A 315 -40.20 35.86 -8.77
C HIS A 315 -39.55 34.48 -8.75
N PHE A 316 -40.29 33.44 -9.09
CA PHE A 316 -39.76 32.09 -9.24
C PHE A 316 -38.64 32.04 -10.29
N PHE A 317 -38.96 32.56 -11.49
CA PHE A 317 -37.98 32.56 -12.59
C PHE A 317 -36.77 33.42 -12.30
N GLN A 318 -36.93 34.57 -11.63
CA GLN A 318 -35.83 35.44 -11.22
C GLN A 318 -34.88 34.74 -10.26
N LYS A 319 -35.43 34.13 -9.18
CA LYS A 319 -34.64 33.43 -8.18
C LYS A 319 -33.96 32.17 -8.76
N LEU A 320 -34.68 31.42 -9.62
CA LEU A 320 -34.13 30.26 -10.27
C LEU A 320 -32.96 30.65 -11.19
N THR A 321 -33.13 31.69 -12.04
CA THR A 321 -32.07 32.17 -12.93
C THR A 321 -30.84 32.62 -12.13
N LEU A 322 -31.06 33.38 -11.05
CA LEU A 322 -29.97 33.85 -10.19
C LEU A 322 -29.20 32.69 -9.54
N ALA A 323 -29.94 31.70 -9.01
CA ALA A 323 -29.33 30.54 -8.35
C ALA A 323 -28.53 29.68 -9.36
N VAL A 324 -29.12 29.35 -10.50
CA VAL A 324 -28.46 28.53 -11.51
C VAL A 324 -27.23 29.24 -12.11
N THR A 325 -27.33 30.55 -12.41
CA THR A 325 -26.21 31.35 -12.93
C THR A 325 -25.05 31.36 -11.91
N LYS A 326 -25.35 31.56 -10.63
CA LYS A 326 -24.34 31.53 -9.57
C LYS A 326 -23.69 30.16 -9.40
N ILE A 327 -24.47 29.08 -9.44
CA ILE A 327 -23.98 27.70 -9.27
C ILE A 327 -23.08 27.30 -10.44
N LEU A 328 -23.46 27.68 -11.66
CA LEU A 328 -22.68 27.36 -12.88
C LEU A 328 -21.50 28.30 -13.08
N GLY A 329 -21.36 29.35 -12.27
CA GLY A 329 -20.32 30.38 -12.46
C GLY A 329 -20.45 31.11 -13.79
N ALA A 330 -21.69 31.20 -14.33
CA ALA A 330 -21.95 31.84 -15.61
C ALA A 330 -22.07 33.36 -15.44
N GLU A 331 -21.50 34.13 -16.35
CA GLU A 331 -21.62 35.60 -16.37
C GLU A 331 -23.02 36.07 -16.73
N VAL A 332 -23.70 35.29 -17.59
CA VAL A 332 -25.05 35.63 -18.08
C VAL A 332 -25.96 34.40 -17.97
N GLY A 333 -27.17 34.60 -17.46
CA GLY A 333 -28.23 33.60 -17.44
C GLY A 333 -29.58 34.26 -17.69
N PHE A 334 -30.45 33.61 -18.48
CA PHE A 334 -31.79 34.10 -18.67
C PHE A 334 -32.77 32.96 -18.91
N ILE A 335 -34.02 33.21 -18.53
CA ILE A 335 -35.19 32.42 -18.92
C ILE A 335 -36.08 33.32 -19.77
N SER A 336 -36.51 32.82 -20.93
CA SER A 336 -37.31 33.60 -21.83
C SER A 336 -38.56 32.84 -22.28
N ARG A 337 -39.58 33.60 -22.69
CA ARG A 337 -40.84 33.09 -23.26
C ARG A 337 -40.95 33.52 -24.69
N VAL A 338 -41.23 32.56 -25.59
CA VAL A 338 -41.49 32.82 -27.00
C VAL A 338 -42.76 33.63 -27.12
N GLN A 339 -42.73 34.70 -27.95
CA GLN A 339 -43.90 35.54 -28.21
C GLN A 339 -44.68 34.93 -29.39
N LEU A 340 -45.91 34.49 -29.12
CA LEU A 340 -46.74 33.81 -30.17
C LEU A 340 -47.13 34.76 -31.30
N ASP A 341 -47.20 36.05 -31.06
CA ASP A 341 -47.48 37.11 -32.05
C ASP A 341 -46.23 37.55 -32.82
N LYS A 342 -45.05 37.23 -32.37
CA LYS A 342 -43.76 37.55 -32.97
C LYS A 342 -42.78 36.38 -32.84
N PRO A 343 -42.91 35.30 -33.59
CA PRO A 343 -42.15 34.07 -33.41
C PRO A 343 -40.63 34.22 -33.61
N SER A 344 -40.18 35.34 -34.17
CA SER A 344 -38.76 35.68 -34.32
C SER A 344 -38.14 36.33 -33.06
N LEU A 345 -38.97 36.60 -32.03
CA LEU A 345 -38.55 37.25 -30.81
C LEU A 345 -38.95 36.41 -29.58
N THR A 346 -38.09 36.40 -28.59
CA THR A 346 -38.41 35.92 -27.26
C THR A 346 -38.22 37.05 -26.27
N ARG A 347 -39.04 37.09 -25.23
CA ARG A 347 -38.89 38.05 -24.12
C ARG A 347 -38.40 37.35 -22.89
N SER A 348 -37.33 37.88 -22.27
CA SER A 348 -36.87 37.37 -21.00
C SER A 348 -37.98 37.55 -19.93
N VAL A 349 -38.11 36.54 -19.07
CA VAL A 349 -38.92 36.60 -17.84
C VAL A 349 -38.02 36.73 -16.62
N ALA A 350 -36.75 36.40 -16.80
CA ALA A 350 -35.65 36.65 -15.88
C ALA A 350 -34.35 36.80 -16.67
N LEU A 351 -33.54 37.80 -16.34
CA LEU A 351 -32.22 38.06 -16.89
C LEU A 351 -31.25 38.38 -15.77
N VAL A 352 -30.14 37.68 -15.71
CA VAL A 352 -29.05 37.88 -14.80
C VAL A 352 -27.77 38.12 -15.55
N VAL A 353 -27.05 39.19 -15.22
CA VAL A 353 -25.73 39.50 -15.76
C VAL A 353 -24.80 39.83 -14.60
N ASP A 354 -23.64 39.19 -14.54
CA ASP A 354 -22.65 39.37 -13.49
C ASP A 354 -23.24 39.27 -12.07
N GLY A 355 -24.16 38.30 -11.88
CA GLY A 355 -24.83 38.05 -10.61
C GLY A 355 -25.93 39.03 -10.24
N ASN A 356 -26.31 40.00 -11.10
CA ASN A 356 -27.33 40.97 -10.87
C ASN A 356 -28.57 40.75 -11.75
N LEU A 357 -29.76 40.86 -11.18
CA LEU A 357 -30.99 40.83 -11.92
C LEU A 357 -31.15 42.13 -12.72
N LEU A 358 -31.44 42.02 -14.00
CA LEU A 358 -31.70 43.13 -14.92
C LEU A 358 -33.15 43.12 -15.41
N ASP A 359 -33.56 44.24 -15.99
CA ASP A 359 -34.86 44.38 -16.62
C ASP A 359 -35.02 43.41 -17.80
N ASN A 360 -36.24 42.94 -18.01
CA ASN A 360 -36.55 42.02 -19.06
C ASN A 360 -36.42 42.64 -20.46
N ILE A 361 -35.70 41.96 -21.36
CA ILE A 361 -35.43 42.44 -22.72
C ILE A 361 -36.04 41.50 -23.78
N ASN A 362 -36.21 42.02 -24.96
CA ASN A 362 -36.55 41.22 -26.13
C ASN A 362 -35.26 40.72 -26.79
N ILE A 363 -35.21 39.43 -27.06
CA ILE A 363 -34.03 38.75 -27.61
C ILE A 363 -34.42 38.15 -28.95
N PRO A 364 -33.73 38.48 -30.07
CA PRO A 364 -33.96 37.85 -31.35
C PRO A 364 -33.59 36.37 -31.27
N ILE A 365 -34.43 35.50 -31.85
CA ILE A 365 -34.18 34.05 -31.87
C ILE A 365 -33.27 33.69 -33.04
N ILE A 366 -33.48 34.33 -34.21
CA ILE A 366 -32.74 34.04 -35.44
C ILE A 366 -31.25 34.32 -35.27
N GLY A 367 -30.42 33.37 -35.64
CA GLY A 367 -28.96 33.45 -35.53
C GLY A 367 -28.43 33.18 -34.11
N THR A 368 -29.26 32.77 -33.18
CA THR A 368 -28.86 32.40 -31.83
C THR A 368 -28.98 30.89 -31.57
N PRO A 369 -28.32 30.32 -30.57
CA PRO A 369 -28.51 28.91 -30.18
C PRO A 369 -29.97 28.56 -29.86
N CYS A 370 -30.78 29.54 -29.49
CA CYS A 370 -32.21 29.35 -29.16
C CYS A 370 -33.08 29.04 -30.40
N GLU A 371 -32.62 29.34 -31.63
CA GLU A 371 -33.34 29.05 -32.85
C GLU A 371 -33.64 27.55 -33.02
N ARG A 372 -32.69 26.69 -32.57
CA ARG A 372 -32.85 25.24 -32.64
C ARG A 372 -33.83 24.66 -31.58
N LEU A 373 -34.20 25.44 -30.59
CA LEU A 373 -35.12 25.01 -29.55
C LEU A 373 -36.56 25.38 -29.81
N THR A 374 -36.82 26.21 -30.82
CA THR A 374 -38.15 26.73 -31.17
C THR A 374 -38.72 26.18 -32.51
N THR A 375 -37.94 25.37 -33.20
CA THR A 375 -38.35 24.56 -34.36
C THR A 375 -38.62 23.12 -33.92
#